data_9bb17041b1a21c3c39bb93c9210674f0
#
_entry.id   9bb17041b1a21c3c39bb93c9210674f0
#
_cell.length_a   1.000
_cell.length_b   1.000
_cell.length_c   1.000
_cell.angle_alpha   90.00
_cell.angle_beta   90.00
_cell.angle_gamma   90.00
#
_symmetry.space_group_name_H-M   'P 1'
#
loop_
_entity.id
_entity.type
_entity.pdbx_description
1 polymer ?
#
loop_
_entity_poly.entity_id
_entity_poly.type
_entity_poly.pdbx_seq_one_letter_code
_entity_poly.pdbx_strand_id
1 'polypeptide(L)'
;MKFNPTRLEIFKNLFHSVAEEMGAALRRAAFSPNIKERRDYSCAVFDGAGKALAMGDHMPVHLGSMPMSVAAAVAALKLGPGDVALLNDPYAGGTHLPDLTMVMPVYTPAASLPAFYVANRAHHADIGGAQAGSMGLAREIYQEGLRIPPVKLLERGQLVGDLMSLILANVRTGREREGDLTAQIAACRIGERRLIGMVAKYGRGEVGAYGRHLLDYSANMMSLALATIPEGVYRGEDLLDDDGITDNPQRIAVTIRIRRRKAEVDFTGSAPQCAGSVNAVAAITESAVFYVFRCLLDEQVPATSGLMRPIRVVAPAGTIVNARLPAAVAGGNVETSQRIVDTLLRALSRAIPSRIPAASQGTMNNLTFGGTDTRRGNAPFAYYETIAGGTGAGPGCGGADATHSHMTNTLNTPVEVLEHVYPVRVQRYAIRRASGGRGRFRGGDGIVREIKMLVPTQVGVLSDRRKIPPYGLSGGSPGAVGRNEIVEPARDTRAARQKGVPGRRLASKCNFHAPAGTVIRIETPGGGGWGAVESKTREKKKKKASKRNRVEAFQG
;
A
#
# COMPACT_ATOMS: atom_id res chain seq x y z
N MET A 1 -1.62 -28.00 -27.05
CA MET A 1 -2.89 -28.28 -26.33
C MET A 1 -3.95 -27.31 -26.84
N LYS A 2 -5.17 -27.77 -27.13
CA LYS A 2 -6.26 -26.90 -27.58
C LYS A 2 -6.75 -26.06 -26.38
N PHE A 3 -6.91 -24.76 -26.54
CA PHE A 3 -7.41 -23.85 -25.51
C PHE A 3 -8.82 -24.21 -25.07
N ASN A 4 -9.09 -24.21 -23.75
CA ASN A 4 -10.42 -24.45 -23.18
C ASN A 4 -10.71 -23.39 -22.10
N PRO A 5 -11.74 -22.54 -22.25
CA PRO A 5 -12.08 -21.47 -21.31
C PRO A 5 -12.40 -21.97 -19.88
N THR A 6 -13.11 -23.09 -19.77
CA THR A 6 -13.44 -23.69 -18.45
C THR A 6 -12.16 -24.10 -17.70
N ARG A 7 -11.20 -24.67 -18.42
CA ARG A 7 -9.91 -25.03 -17.81
C ARG A 7 -9.09 -23.79 -17.45
N LEU A 8 -9.17 -22.72 -18.23
CA LEU A 8 -8.53 -21.45 -17.87
C LEU A 8 -9.05 -20.94 -16.52
N GLU A 9 -10.36 -20.97 -16.32
CA GLU A 9 -10.98 -20.57 -15.05
C GLU A 9 -10.53 -21.46 -13.88
N ILE A 10 -10.45 -22.79 -14.11
CA ILE A 10 -9.94 -23.73 -13.11
C ILE A 10 -8.49 -23.39 -12.72
N PHE A 11 -7.59 -23.19 -13.70
CA PHE A 11 -6.19 -22.89 -13.42
C PHE A 11 -6.00 -21.50 -12.80
N LYS A 12 -6.82 -20.50 -13.19
CA LYS A 12 -6.87 -19.19 -12.52
C LYS A 12 -7.07 -19.35 -11.02
N ASN A 13 -8.13 -20.10 -10.65
CA ASN A 13 -8.48 -20.32 -9.25
C ASN A 13 -7.45 -21.20 -8.52
N LEU A 14 -6.87 -22.20 -9.19
CA LEU A 14 -5.81 -23.02 -8.60
C LEU A 14 -4.56 -22.22 -8.26
N PHE A 15 -4.04 -21.38 -9.19
CA PHE A 15 -2.87 -20.52 -8.91
C PHE A 15 -3.19 -19.49 -7.83
N HIS A 16 -4.39 -18.89 -7.86
CA HIS A 16 -4.83 -17.94 -6.85
C HIS A 16 -4.89 -18.60 -5.45
N SER A 17 -5.48 -19.80 -5.36
CA SER A 17 -5.54 -20.57 -4.11
C SER A 17 -4.17 -20.87 -3.51
N VAL A 18 -3.15 -21.11 -4.36
CA VAL A 18 -1.77 -21.29 -3.84
C VAL A 18 -1.30 -20.03 -3.12
N ALA A 19 -1.48 -18.85 -3.72
CA ALA A 19 -1.08 -17.58 -3.10
C ALA A 19 -1.86 -17.31 -1.80
N GLU A 20 -3.16 -17.58 -1.78
CA GLU A 20 -4.02 -17.42 -0.58
C GLU A 20 -3.63 -18.39 0.54
N GLU A 21 -3.34 -19.66 0.22
CA GLU A 21 -2.88 -20.63 1.22
C GLU A 21 -1.52 -20.25 1.81
N MET A 22 -0.60 -19.73 0.99
CA MET A 22 0.68 -19.17 1.46
C MET A 22 0.44 -18.03 2.45
N GLY A 23 -0.47 -17.10 2.12
CA GLY A 23 -0.84 -15.97 2.96
C GLY A 23 -1.49 -16.39 4.28
N ALA A 24 -2.40 -17.35 4.23
CA ALA A 24 -3.05 -17.90 5.42
C ALA A 24 -2.04 -18.58 6.36
N ALA A 25 -1.07 -19.30 5.80
CA ALA A 25 -0.01 -19.97 6.58
C ALA A 25 0.94 -18.94 7.20
N LEU A 26 1.38 -17.93 6.43
CA LEU A 26 2.21 -16.84 6.91
C LEU A 26 1.54 -16.14 8.10
N ARG A 27 0.30 -15.73 7.94
CA ARG A 27 -0.46 -15.05 8.99
C ARG A 27 -0.59 -15.88 10.27
N ARG A 28 -0.86 -17.19 10.15
CA ARG A 28 -1.05 -18.09 11.30
C ARG A 28 0.25 -18.37 12.06
N ALA A 29 1.38 -18.41 11.33
CA ALA A 29 2.68 -18.74 11.92
C ALA A 29 3.45 -17.49 12.39
N ALA A 30 3.09 -16.29 11.93
CA ALA A 30 3.78 -15.04 12.26
C ALA A 30 3.66 -14.68 13.74
N PHE A 31 4.67 -13.99 14.23
CA PHE A 31 4.78 -13.53 15.62
C PHE A 31 4.33 -12.07 15.76
N SER A 32 4.70 -11.21 14.82
CA SER A 32 4.39 -9.78 14.91
C SER A 32 2.92 -9.47 14.67
N PRO A 33 2.34 -8.51 15.39
CA PRO A 33 1.02 -7.96 15.06
C PRO A 33 0.94 -7.37 13.65
N ASN A 34 2.05 -6.91 13.09
CA ASN A 34 2.10 -6.39 11.72
C ASN A 34 1.64 -7.41 10.68
N ILE A 35 2.15 -8.63 10.76
CA ILE A 35 1.79 -9.70 9.83
C ILE A 35 0.48 -10.36 10.27
N LYS A 36 0.37 -10.70 11.55
CA LYS A 36 -0.72 -11.51 12.11
C LYS A 36 -2.05 -10.76 12.15
N GLU A 37 -2.05 -9.56 12.73
CA GLU A 37 -3.25 -8.75 12.97
C GLU A 37 -3.50 -7.74 11.86
N ARG A 38 -2.47 -7.01 11.45
CA ARG A 38 -2.60 -5.98 10.42
C ARG A 38 -2.59 -6.50 9.00
N ARG A 39 -2.17 -7.76 8.79
CA ARG A 39 -2.10 -8.44 7.49
C ARG A 39 -1.24 -7.69 6.47
N ASP A 40 -0.14 -7.10 6.95
CA ASP A 40 0.77 -6.35 6.09
C ASP A 40 1.79 -7.28 5.40
N TYR A 41 1.28 -8.06 4.46
CA TYR A 41 2.04 -9.03 3.67
C TYR A 41 1.38 -9.28 2.31
N SER A 42 2.11 -9.91 1.40
CA SER A 42 1.59 -10.45 0.14
C SER A 42 2.29 -11.74 -0.23
N CYS A 43 1.57 -12.63 -0.91
CA CYS A 43 2.08 -13.87 -1.48
C CYS A 43 1.73 -13.94 -2.96
N ALA A 44 2.62 -14.54 -3.76
CA ALA A 44 2.44 -14.63 -5.20
C ALA A 44 3.12 -15.87 -5.79
N VAL A 45 2.61 -16.29 -6.94
CA VAL A 45 3.11 -17.39 -7.77
C VAL A 45 3.59 -16.83 -9.10
N PHE A 46 4.76 -17.29 -9.54
CA PHE A 46 5.40 -16.86 -10.78
C PHE A 46 5.71 -18.07 -11.66
N ASP A 47 5.74 -17.86 -12.98
CA ASP A 47 6.24 -18.87 -13.92
C ASP A 47 7.76 -19.01 -13.85
N GLY A 48 8.33 -19.96 -14.58
CA GLY A 48 9.77 -20.19 -14.64
C GLY A 48 10.58 -19.02 -15.26
N ALA A 49 9.92 -18.04 -15.87
CA ALA A 49 10.53 -16.79 -16.36
C ALA A 49 10.35 -15.61 -15.37
N GLY A 50 9.81 -15.85 -14.17
CA GLY A 50 9.60 -14.82 -13.16
C GLY A 50 8.41 -13.89 -13.44
N LYS A 51 7.45 -14.30 -14.27
CA LYS A 51 6.21 -13.53 -14.52
C LYS A 51 5.13 -13.95 -13.54
N ALA A 52 4.50 -13.00 -12.85
CA ALA A 52 3.45 -13.28 -11.90
C ALA A 52 2.23 -13.90 -12.60
N LEU A 53 1.84 -15.11 -12.16
CA LEU A 53 0.67 -15.85 -12.61
C LEU A 53 -0.54 -15.59 -11.71
N ALA A 54 -0.30 -15.43 -10.42
CA ALA A 54 -1.33 -15.10 -9.43
C ALA A 54 -0.70 -14.34 -8.26
N MET A 55 -1.46 -13.44 -7.70
CA MET A 55 -1.17 -12.74 -6.45
C MET A 55 -2.38 -12.88 -5.56
N GLY A 56 -2.18 -13.07 -4.25
CA GLY A 56 -3.29 -13.06 -3.30
C GLY A 56 -3.89 -11.67 -3.16
N ASP A 57 -5.12 -11.61 -2.66
CA ASP A 57 -5.86 -10.36 -2.43
C ASP A 57 -5.34 -9.64 -1.18
N HIS A 58 -4.07 -9.27 -1.19
CA HIS A 58 -3.34 -8.71 -0.06
C HIS A 58 -3.06 -7.22 -0.25
N MET A 59 -1.77 -6.80 -0.18
CA MET A 59 -1.38 -5.39 -0.22
C MET A 59 -1.21 -4.86 -1.65
N PRO A 60 -1.97 -3.83 -2.06
CA PRO A 60 -1.88 -3.29 -3.43
C PRO A 60 -0.51 -2.71 -3.79
N VAL A 61 0.22 -2.14 -2.84
CA VAL A 61 1.58 -1.61 -3.06
C VAL A 61 2.57 -2.67 -3.53
N HIS A 62 2.28 -3.95 -3.31
CA HIS A 62 3.12 -5.07 -3.71
C HIS A 62 2.85 -5.58 -5.13
N LEU A 63 1.70 -5.23 -5.75
CA LEU A 63 1.24 -5.80 -7.04
C LEU A 63 2.26 -5.64 -8.19
N GLY A 64 2.80 -4.44 -8.39
CA GLY A 64 3.80 -4.17 -9.44
C GLY A 64 5.23 -4.38 -8.98
N SER A 65 5.51 -4.31 -7.66
CA SER A 65 6.86 -4.36 -7.11
C SER A 65 7.39 -5.78 -6.86
N MET A 66 6.55 -6.74 -6.48
CA MET A 66 7.01 -8.12 -6.26
C MET A 66 7.64 -8.77 -7.51
N PRO A 67 7.09 -8.60 -8.73
CA PRO A 67 7.76 -9.09 -9.94
C PRO A 67 9.17 -8.53 -10.12
N MET A 68 9.43 -7.29 -9.72
CA MET A 68 10.77 -6.68 -9.80
C MET A 68 11.73 -7.31 -8.78
N SER A 69 11.26 -7.61 -7.56
CA SER A 69 12.07 -8.32 -6.55
C SER A 69 12.41 -9.74 -6.97
N VAL A 70 11.46 -10.46 -7.56
CA VAL A 70 11.71 -11.81 -8.10
C VAL A 70 12.73 -11.75 -9.24
N ALA A 71 12.57 -10.81 -10.17
CA ALA A 71 13.52 -10.61 -11.27
C ALA A 71 14.93 -10.28 -10.75
N ALA A 72 15.06 -9.41 -9.74
CA ALA A 72 16.34 -9.05 -9.12
C ALA A 72 17.00 -10.26 -8.43
N ALA A 73 16.23 -11.06 -7.67
CA ALA A 73 16.74 -12.26 -7.02
C ALA A 73 17.23 -13.31 -8.05
N VAL A 74 16.45 -13.55 -9.11
CA VAL A 74 16.80 -14.50 -10.16
C VAL A 74 18.01 -14.05 -10.98
N ALA A 75 18.15 -12.75 -11.22
CA ALA A 75 19.31 -12.20 -11.94
C ALA A 75 20.59 -12.24 -11.11
N ALA A 76 20.50 -12.03 -9.79
CA ALA A 76 21.66 -11.95 -8.91
C ALA A 76 22.15 -13.32 -8.41
N LEU A 77 21.25 -14.30 -8.30
CA LEU A 77 21.53 -15.56 -7.62
C LEU A 77 21.24 -16.79 -8.50
N LYS A 78 22.11 -17.79 -8.43
CA LYS A 78 21.81 -19.13 -8.93
C LYS A 78 21.01 -19.87 -7.83
N LEU A 79 19.69 -19.88 -7.97
CA LEU A 79 18.79 -20.52 -7.03
C LEU A 79 18.55 -21.98 -7.44
N GLY A 80 19.06 -22.93 -6.62
CA GLY A 80 18.84 -24.36 -6.77
C GLY A 80 17.67 -24.89 -5.93
N PRO A 81 17.39 -26.21 -6.00
CA PRO A 81 16.36 -26.84 -5.17
C PRO A 81 16.61 -26.61 -3.68
N GLY A 82 15.58 -26.15 -2.96
CA GLY A 82 15.64 -25.86 -1.52
C GLY A 82 16.26 -24.51 -1.14
N ASP A 83 16.76 -23.72 -2.11
CA ASP A 83 17.25 -22.37 -1.84
C ASP A 83 16.08 -21.39 -1.60
N VAL A 84 16.31 -20.42 -0.71
CA VAL A 84 15.42 -19.28 -0.53
C VAL A 84 16.25 -17.99 -0.57
N ALA A 85 15.97 -17.13 -1.52
CA ALA A 85 16.54 -15.80 -1.54
C ALA A 85 15.76 -14.87 -0.58
N LEU A 86 16.50 -13.96 0.06
CA LEU A 86 15.97 -12.85 0.85
C LEU A 86 16.50 -11.54 0.30
N LEU A 87 15.65 -10.50 0.23
CA LEU A 87 16.04 -9.15 -0.13
C LEU A 87 15.03 -8.13 0.41
N ASN A 88 15.52 -6.90 0.65
CA ASN A 88 14.68 -5.73 0.89
C ASN A 88 15.20 -4.47 0.21
N ASP A 89 16.35 -4.53 -0.50
CA ASP A 89 16.99 -3.37 -1.09
C ASP A 89 16.09 -2.68 -2.13
N PRO A 90 15.61 -1.42 -1.88
CA PRO A 90 14.74 -0.70 -2.78
C PRO A 90 15.38 -0.43 -4.15
N TYR A 91 16.69 -0.32 -4.20
CA TYR A 91 17.47 -0.06 -5.42
C TYR A 91 17.82 -1.34 -6.20
N ALA A 92 17.49 -2.50 -5.62
CA ALA A 92 17.62 -3.82 -6.24
C ALA A 92 16.26 -4.55 -6.32
N GLY A 93 15.19 -3.85 -6.67
CA GLY A 93 13.87 -4.43 -6.90
C GLY A 93 12.97 -4.51 -5.65
N GLY A 94 13.43 -4.04 -4.47
CA GLY A 94 12.60 -3.86 -3.29
C GLY A 94 11.75 -2.58 -3.34
N THR A 95 11.09 -2.27 -2.23
CA THR A 95 10.20 -1.10 -2.07
C THR A 95 10.72 -0.12 -1.03
N HIS A 96 10.83 -0.56 0.21
CA HIS A 96 11.49 0.08 1.33
C HIS A 96 12.01 -1.00 2.30
N LEU A 97 12.90 -0.64 3.21
CA LEU A 97 13.65 -1.63 3.99
C LEU A 97 12.78 -2.54 4.89
N PRO A 98 11.67 -2.08 5.50
CA PRO A 98 10.81 -2.98 6.28
C PRO A 98 10.18 -4.13 5.49
N ASP A 99 10.04 -4.01 4.17
CA ASP A 99 9.43 -5.00 3.29
C ASP A 99 10.41 -6.12 2.91
N LEU A 100 10.56 -7.11 3.78
CA LEU A 100 11.40 -8.27 3.49
C LEU A 100 10.70 -9.24 2.52
N THR A 101 11.34 -9.46 1.37
CA THR A 101 10.83 -10.34 0.32
C THR A 101 11.62 -11.63 0.28
N MET A 102 10.92 -12.78 0.30
CA MET A 102 11.51 -14.10 0.06
C MET A 102 11.09 -14.63 -1.31
N VAL A 103 12.06 -15.25 -2.01
CA VAL A 103 11.84 -15.89 -3.32
C VAL A 103 12.39 -17.30 -3.29
N MET A 104 11.54 -18.27 -3.60
CA MET A 104 11.89 -19.70 -3.62
C MET A 104 11.62 -20.28 -5.01
N PRO A 105 12.60 -20.92 -5.66
CA PRO A 105 12.41 -21.64 -6.91
C PRO A 105 11.66 -22.95 -6.65
N VAL A 106 10.76 -23.32 -7.55
CA VAL A 106 10.01 -24.57 -7.50
C VAL A 106 10.47 -25.48 -8.63
N TYR A 107 11.17 -26.54 -8.26
CA TYR A 107 11.64 -27.57 -9.18
C TYR A 107 10.65 -28.72 -9.23
N THR A 108 10.28 -29.16 -10.43
CA THR A 108 9.53 -30.40 -10.63
C THR A 108 10.50 -31.58 -10.81
N PRO A 109 10.08 -32.83 -10.54
CA PRO A 109 10.95 -34.00 -10.73
C PRO A 109 11.63 -34.01 -12.10
N ALA A 110 12.93 -34.34 -12.11
CA ALA A 110 13.79 -34.39 -13.29
C ALA A 110 13.96 -33.06 -14.06
N ALA A 111 13.57 -31.93 -13.50
CA ALA A 111 13.77 -30.62 -14.14
C ALA A 111 15.13 -30.02 -13.75
N SER A 112 15.88 -29.53 -14.76
CA SER A 112 17.14 -28.81 -14.57
C SER A 112 16.95 -27.31 -14.28
N LEU A 113 15.76 -26.77 -14.58
CA LEU A 113 15.38 -25.38 -14.36
C LEU A 113 14.08 -25.31 -13.52
N PRO A 114 13.90 -24.26 -12.72
CA PRO A 114 12.66 -24.07 -11.97
C PRO A 114 11.46 -23.96 -12.91
N ALA A 115 10.39 -24.66 -12.60
CA ALA A 115 9.13 -24.57 -13.34
C ALA A 115 8.35 -23.33 -12.93
N PHE A 116 8.47 -22.93 -11.66
CA PHE A 116 7.81 -21.80 -11.03
C PHE A 116 8.75 -21.15 -10.01
N TYR A 117 8.32 -19.97 -9.54
CA TYR A 117 8.79 -19.38 -8.29
C TYR A 117 7.59 -19.07 -7.41
N VAL A 118 7.77 -19.16 -6.11
CA VAL A 118 6.86 -18.59 -5.12
C VAL A 118 7.58 -17.48 -4.39
N ALA A 119 6.86 -16.42 -4.09
CA ALA A 119 7.41 -15.32 -3.32
C ALA A 119 6.39 -14.83 -2.28
N ASN A 120 6.90 -14.37 -1.16
CA ASN A 120 6.13 -13.57 -0.22
C ASN A 120 6.92 -12.35 0.20
N ARG A 121 6.20 -11.30 0.58
CA ARG A 121 6.72 -10.07 1.16
C ARG A 121 5.94 -9.78 2.42
N ALA A 122 6.63 -9.41 3.49
CA ALA A 122 6.02 -8.99 4.73
C ALA A 122 6.70 -7.73 5.27
N HIS A 123 5.89 -6.80 5.78
CA HIS A 123 6.38 -5.61 6.45
C HIS A 123 6.75 -5.95 7.89
N HIS A 124 8.04 -5.92 8.18
CA HIS A 124 8.57 -6.14 9.53
C HIS A 124 8.50 -4.86 10.35
N ALA A 125 8.02 -4.96 11.59
CA ALA A 125 7.82 -3.78 12.46
C ALA A 125 9.12 -3.04 12.80
N ASP A 126 10.27 -3.68 12.67
CA ASP A 126 11.59 -3.07 12.87
C ASP A 126 12.65 -3.85 12.07
N ILE A 127 13.45 -3.15 11.33
CA ILE A 127 14.61 -3.67 10.59
C ILE A 127 15.88 -2.86 10.94
N GLY A 128 15.92 -2.29 12.15
CA GLY A 128 17.02 -1.46 12.61
C GLY A 128 16.87 0.02 12.21
N GLY A 129 18.01 0.68 12.01
CA GLY A 129 18.05 2.10 11.69
C GLY A 129 17.94 3.04 12.89
N ALA A 130 17.88 4.35 12.61
CA ALA A 130 17.93 5.39 13.61
C ALA A 130 16.67 5.48 14.49
N GLN A 131 15.53 5.04 13.96
CA GLN A 131 14.23 5.15 14.61
C GLN A 131 13.59 3.76 14.80
N ALA A 132 12.94 3.55 15.95
CA ALA A 132 12.12 2.37 16.16
C ALA A 132 10.96 2.34 15.14
N GLY A 133 10.72 1.17 14.54
CA GLY A 133 9.73 1.01 13.48
C GLY A 133 10.25 1.30 12.08
N SER A 134 11.52 1.70 11.92
CA SER A 134 12.21 1.85 10.62
C SER A 134 11.48 2.72 9.58
N MET A 135 10.62 3.64 10.02
CA MET A 135 9.77 4.54 9.21
C MET A 135 9.88 6.00 9.65
N GLY A 136 11.01 6.37 10.24
CA GLY A 136 11.26 7.73 10.70
C GLY A 136 11.73 8.68 9.60
N LEU A 137 11.90 9.95 9.98
CA LEU A 137 12.58 10.92 9.13
C LEU A 137 14.03 10.51 8.93
N ALA A 138 14.44 10.41 7.69
CA ALA A 138 15.79 10.08 7.26
C ALA A 138 16.18 10.94 6.05
N ARG A 139 17.48 11.14 5.87
CA ARG A 139 18.07 11.80 4.70
C ARG A 139 18.67 10.80 3.72
N GLU A 140 19.11 9.67 4.25
CA GLU A 140 19.75 8.60 3.49
C GLU A 140 19.18 7.25 3.92
N ILE A 141 19.16 6.32 2.99
CA ILE A 141 18.67 4.94 3.19
C ILE A 141 19.35 4.23 4.38
N TYR A 142 20.62 4.55 4.66
CA TYR A 142 21.38 3.95 5.76
C TYR A 142 20.82 4.27 7.15
N GLN A 143 20.03 5.33 7.28
CA GLN A 143 19.35 5.71 8.52
C GLN A 143 18.03 4.94 8.70
N GLU A 144 17.48 4.37 7.62
CA GLU A 144 16.18 3.69 7.64
C GLU A 144 16.24 2.24 8.15
N GLY A 145 17.42 1.58 8.06
CA GLY A 145 17.59 0.23 8.56
C GLY A 145 18.64 -0.60 7.81
N LEU A 146 18.63 -1.89 8.09
CA LEU A 146 19.50 -2.85 7.44
C LEU A 146 19.06 -3.08 5.99
N ARG A 147 19.92 -2.72 5.02
CA ARG A 147 19.70 -2.96 3.60
C ARG A 147 20.28 -4.32 3.20
N ILE A 148 19.44 -5.21 2.74
CA ILE A 148 19.76 -6.57 2.34
C ILE A 148 19.61 -6.69 0.81
N PRO A 149 20.71 -6.76 0.04
CA PRO A 149 20.65 -7.10 -1.37
C PRO A 149 20.17 -8.54 -1.54
N PRO A 150 19.89 -9.02 -2.78
CA PRO A 150 19.57 -10.44 -2.97
C PRO A 150 20.64 -11.36 -2.40
N VAL A 151 20.30 -12.12 -1.35
CA VAL A 151 21.20 -13.11 -0.69
C VAL A 151 20.43 -14.40 -0.43
N LYS A 152 21.11 -15.52 -0.28
CA LYS A 152 20.48 -16.79 0.11
C LYS A 152 20.30 -16.83 1.62
N LEU A 153 19.07 -16.91 2.09
CA LEU A 153 18.74 -17.17 3.49
C LEU A 153 18.72 -18.68 3.78
N LEU A 154 18.25 -19.49 2.81
CA LEU A 154 18.41 -20.93 2.82
C LEU A 154 19.26 -21.35 1.61
N GLU A 155 20.18 -22.28 1.86
CA GLU A 155 20.95 -22.95 0.81
C GLU A 155 20.72 -24.46 0.93
N ARG A 156 20.22 -25.09 -0.15
CA ARG A 156 19.87 -26.52 -0.21
C ARG A 156 18.99 -26.99 0.96
N GLY A 157 18.04 -26.13 1.37
CA GLY A 157 17.12 -26.40 2.46
C GLY A 157 17.66 -26.11 3.87
N GLN A 158 18.94 -25.76 4.01
CA GLN A 158 19.58 -25.43 5.27
C GLN A 158 19.64 -23.90 5.48
N LEU A 159 19.36 -23.47 6.71
CA LEU A 159 19.44 -22.06 7.09
C LEU A 159 20.89 -21.58 7.10
N VAL A 160 21.17 -20.45 6.47
CA VAL A 160 22.47 -19.75 6.57
C VAL A 160 22.51 -19.01 7.91
N GLY A 161 23.01 -19.68 8.94
CA GLY A 161 22.97 -19.23 10.34
C GLY A 161 23.66 -17.88 10.57
N ASP A 162 24.81 -17.65 9.93
CA ASP A 162 25.55 -16.40 10.05
C ASP A 162 24.74 -15.19 9.51
N LEU A 163 24.02 -15.38 8.41
CA LEU A 163 23.14 -14.33 7.88
C LEU A 163 21.96 -14.05 8.82
N MET A 164 21.33 -15.09 9.36
CA MET A 164 20.27 -14.91 10.35
C MET A 164 20.79 -14.16 11.57
N SER A 165 21.94 -14.56 12.10
CA SER A 165 22.58 -13.91 13.26
C SER A 165 22.90 -12.43 12.97
N LEU A 166 23.41 -12.13 11.77
CA LEU A 166 23.66 -10.76 11.34
C LEU A 166 22.39 -9.92 11.32
N ILE A 167 21.28 -10.45 10.76
CA ILE A 167 19.99 -9.75 10.74
C ILE A 167 19.49 -9.50 12.16
N LEU A 168 19.48 -10.52 13.01
CA LEU A 168 18.96 -10.44 14.38
C LEU A 168 19.78 -9.50 15.27
N ALA A 169 21.08 -9.37 15.04
CA ALA A 169 21.94 -8.42 15.76
C ALA A 169 21.65 -6.95 15.40
N ASN A 170 21.02 -6.68 14.27
CA ASN A 170 20.76 -5.33 13.77
C ASN A 170 19.31 -4.84 14.00
N VAL A 171 18.46 -5.63 14.68
CA VAL A 171 17.05 -5.30 14.93
C VAL A 171 16.76 -5.25 16.43
N ARG A 172 15.76 -4.45 16.84
CA ARG A 172 15.42 -4.24 18.26
C ARG A 172 14.66 -5.43 18.86
N THR A 173 13.85 -6.13 18.05
CA THR A 173 12.97 -7.22 18.50
C THR A 173 13.34 -8.54 17.82
N GLY A 174 14.57 -9.03 18.05
CA GLY A 174 15.18 -10.16 17.34
C GLY A 174 14.30 -11.43 17.35
N ARG A 175 13.76 -11.83 18.52
CA ARG A 175 12.89 -13.02 18.63
C ARG A 175 11.64 -12.95 17.75
N GLU A 176 11.03 -11.78 17.65
CA GLU A 176 9.86 -11.55 16.80
C GLU A 176 10.24 -11.61 15.32
N ARG A 177 11.42 -11.03 14.95
CA ARG A 177 11.94 -11.08 13.57
C ARG A 177 12.28 -12.51 13.13
N GLU A 178 12.92 -13.27 13.99
CA GLU A 178 13.22 -14.69 13.73
C GLU A 178 11.95 -15.52 13.48
N GLY A 179 10.92 -15.31 14.32
CA GLY A 179 9.62 -15.95 14.16
C GLY A 179 8.94 -15.58 12.85
N ASP A 180 8.94 -14.30 12.48
CA ASP A 180 8.34 -13.81 11.23
C ASP A 180 9.10 -14.32 9.99
N LEU A 181 10.44 -14.31 10.01
CA LEU A 181 11.26 -14.87 8.93
C LEU A 181 11.01 -16.38 8.75
N THR A 182 10.91 -17.12 9.86
CA THR A 182 10.58 -18.56 9.84
C THR A 182 9.19 -18.79 9.25
N ALA A 183 8.21 -17.95 9.59
CA ALA A 183 6.86 -18.01 9.02
C ALA A 183 6.85 -17.74 7.51
N GLN A 184 7.67 -16.79 7.02
CA GLN A 184 7.82 -16.53 5.58
C GLN A 184 8.43 -17.72 4.83
N ILE A 185 9.44 -18.39 5.41
CA ILE A 185 10.02 -19.64 4.86
C ILE A 185 8.94 -20.73 4.78
N ALA A 186 8.16 -20.92 5.85
CA ALA A 186 7.09 -21.92 5.89
C ALA A 186 6.03 -21.65 4.82
N ALA A 187 5.67 -20.38 4.59
CA ALA A 187 4.75 -19.99 3.53
C ALA A 187 5.28 -20.35 2.12
N CYS A 188 6.57 -20.11 1.84
CA CYS A 188 7.21 -20.53 0.59
C CYS A 188 7.13 -22.05 0.38
N ARG A 189 7.42 -22.85 1.43
CA ARG A 189 7.34 -24.32 1.36
C ARG A 189 5.91 -24.84 1.09
N ILE A 190 4.89 -24.13 1.58
CA ILE A 190 3.49 -24.46 1.26
C ILE A 190 3.23 -24.21 -0.21
N GLY A 191 3.62 -23.05 -0.75
CA GLY A 191 3.47 -22.74 -2.16
C GLY A 191 4.19 -23.74 -3.06
N GLU A 192 5.43 -24.10 -2.75
CA GLU A 192 6.19 -25.14 -3.46
C GLU A 192 5.43 -26.46 -3.49
N ARG A 193 5.02 -26.97 -2.34
CA ARG A 193 4.29 -28.24 -2.22
C ARG A 193 3.00 -28.25 -3.03
N ARG A 194 2.24 -27.14 -3.00
CA ARG A 194 0.98 -27.02 -3.75
C ARG A 194 1.21 -27.00 -5.26
N LEU A 195 2.23 -26.28 -5.73
CA LEU A 195 2.58 -26.27 -7.15
C LEU A 195 3.09 -27.63 -7.66
N ILE A 196 3.92 -28.31 -6.88
CA ILE A 196 4.36 -29.68 -7.19
C ILE A 196 3.15 -30.63 -7.28
N GLY A 197 2.22 -30.57 -6.31
CA GLY A 197 0.98 -31.34 -6.32
C GLY A 197 0.09 -31.02 -7.52
N MET A 198 0.00 -29.77 -7.94
CA MET A 198 -0.74 -29.35 -9.15
C MET A 198 -0.09 -29.96 -10.40
N VAL A 199 1.22 -29.91 -10.52
CA VAL A 199 1.96 -30.51 -11.66
C VAL A 199 1.82 -32.03 -11.67
N ALA A 200 1.86 -32.69 -10.51
CA ALA A 200 1.64 -34.13 -10.41
C ALA A 200 0.24 -34.55 -10.89
N LYS A 201 -0.79 -33.74 -10.59
CA LYS A 201 -2.18 -34.02 -10.97
C LYS A 201 -2.49 -33.74 -12.42
N TYR A 202 -1.98 -32.64 -12.97
CA TYR A 202 -2.39 -32.13 -14.30
C TYR A 202 -1.29 -32.24 -15.36
N GLY A 203 -0.06 -32.55 -14.96
CA GLY A 203 1.10 -32.59 -15.85
C GLY A 203 1.74 -31.20 -16.07
N ARG A 204 3.08 -31.18 -16.14
CA ARG A 204 3.88 -29.94 -16.32
C ARG A 204 3.49 -29.15 -17.57
N GLY A 205 3.22 -29.86 -18.67
CA GLY A 205 2.86 -29.24 -19.96
C GLY A 205 1.56 -28.44 -19.88
N GLU A 206 0.52 -29.01 -19.26
CA GLU A 206 -0.77 -28.35 -19.11
C GLU A 206 -0.71 -27.18 -18.14
N VAL A 207 -0.13 -27.37 -16.95
CA VAL A 207 0.00 -26.30 -15.95
C VAL A 207 0.76 -25.10 -16.54
N GLY A 208 1.87 -25.34 -17.22
CA GLY A 208 2.65 -24.28 -17.88
C GLY A 208 1.91 -23.61 -19.04
N ALA A 209 1.13 -24.37 -19.82
CA ALA A 209 0.33 -23.80 -20.91
C ALA A 209 -0.76 -22.86 -20.38
N TYR A 210 -1.49 -23.26 -19.35
CA TYR A 210 -2.54 -22.41 -18.76
C TYR A 210 -1.94 -21.23 -17.99
N GLY A 211 -0.74 -21.33 -17.41
CA GLY A 211 0.00 -20.16 -16.90
C GLY A 211 0.22 -19.10 -18.00
N ARG A 212 0.69 -19.51 -19.19
CA ARG A 212 0.83 -18.59 -20.33
C ARG A 212 -0.50 -18.03 -20.82
N HIS A 213 -1.55 -18.87 -20.91
CA HIS A 213 -2.88 -18.40 -21.28
C HIS A 213 -3.46 -17.37 -20.32
N LEU A 214 -3.19 -17.47 -19.02
CA LEU A 214 -3.61 -16.47 -18.03
C LEU A 214 -2.91 -15.12 -18.25
N LEU A 215 -1.61 -15.13 -18.56
CA LEU A 215 -0.87 -13.91 -18.91
C LEU A 215 -1.44 -13.26 -20.18
N ASP A 216 -1.73 -14.05 -21.21
CA ASP A 216 -2.31 -13.57 -22.48
C ASP A 216 -3.75 -13.06 -22.27
N TYR A 217 -4.56 -13.77 -21.50
CA TYR A 217 -5.91 -13.35 -21.14
C TYR A 217 -5.91 -12.00 -20.44
N SER A 218 -5.09 -11.83 -19.41
CA SER A 218 -5.00 -10.56 -18.66
C SER A 218 -4.52 -9.41 -19.55
N ALA A 219 -3.53 -9.65 -20.43
CA ALA A 219 -3.07 -8.66 -21.38
C ALA A 219 -4.16 -8.21 -22.35
N ASN A 220 -4.95 -9.17 -22.87
CA ASN A 220 -6.08 -8.88 -23.75
C ASN A 220 -7.18 -8.10 -23.02
N MET A 221 -7.53 -8.48 -21.78
CA MET A 221 -8.54 -7.77 -20.99
C MET A 221 -8.11 -6.32 -20.72
N MET A 222 -6.83 -6.09 -20.38
CA MET A 222 -6.31 -4.72 -20.22
C MET A 222 -6.37 -3.95 -21.54
N SER A 223 -5.99 -4.57 -22.67
CA SER A 223 -6.07 -3.92 -23.97
C SER A 223 -7.51 -3.55 -24.35
N LEU A 224 -8.50 -4.38 -24.00
CA LEU A 224 -9.93 -4.10 -24.19
C LEU A 224 -10.39 -2.96 -23.26
N ALA A 225 -9.98 -2.94 -22.00
CA ALA A 225 -10.28 -1.83 -21.09
C ALA A 225 -9.69 -0.50 -21.60
N LEU A 226 -8.45 -0.52 -22.08
CA LEU A 226 -7.82 0.68 -22.67
C LEU A 226 -8.57 1.17 -23.93
N ALA A 227 -9.20 0.28 -24.70
CA ALA A 227 -10.02 0.63 -25.85
C ALA A 227 -11.29 1.41 -25.45
N THR A 228 -11.76 1.32 -24.21
CA THR A 228 -12.91 2.09 -23.71
C THR A 228 -12.56 3.52 -23.30
N ILE A 229 -11.28 3.84 -23.22
CA ILE A 229 -10.78 5.18 -22.91
C ILE A 229 -10.55 5.91 -24.25
N PRO A 230 -11.09 7.12 -24.46
CA PRO A 230 -10.82 7.88 -25.67
C PRO A 230 -9.31 8.04 -25.93
N GLU A 231 -8.90 7.93 -27.21
CA GLU A 231 -7.51 8.21 -27.56
C GLU A 231 -7.17 9.68 -27.28
N GLY A 232 -6.00 9.93 -26.72
CA GLY A 232 -5.61 11.29 -26.36
C GLY A 232 -4.44 11.36 -25.39
N VAL A 233 -4.19 12.59 -24.94
CA VAL A 233 -3.13 12.93 -23.97
C VAL A 233 -3.76 13.58 -22.74
N TYR A 234 -3.65 12.94 -21.59
CA TYR A 234 -4.27 13.35 -20.35
C TYR A 234 -3.18 13.68 -19.31
N ARG A 235 -3.24 14.87 -18.74
CA ARG A 235 -2.25 15.35 -17.78
C ARG A 235 -2.89 15.49 -16.41
N GLY A 236 -2.13 15.10 -15.38
CA GLY A 236 -2.49 15.28 -13.98
C GLY A 236 -1.27 15.70 -13.17
N GLU A 237 -1.52 16.41 -12.09
CA GLU A 237 -0.49 16.76 -11.11
C GLU A 237 -1.11 16.86 -9.73
N ASP A 238 -0.32 16.56 -8.71
CA ASP A 238 -0.65 16.78 -7.32
C ASP A 238 0.64 17.04 -6.52
N LEU A 239 0.51 17.46 -5.28
CA LEU A 239 1.62 17.89 -4.45
C LEU A 239 1.61 17.11 -3.11
N LEU A 240 2.76 16.60 -2.69
CA LEU A 240 2.99 16.28 -1.27
C LEU A 240 3.16 17.59 -0.50
N ASP A 241 2.77 17.62 0.77
CA ASP A 241 2.82 18.82 1.62
C ASP A 241 4.24 19.36 1.81
N ASP A 242 5.21 18.46 1.97
CA ASP A 242 6.62 18.71 2.23
C ASP A 242 7.41 17.38 2.19
N ASP A 243 8.74 17.43 2.34
CA ASP A 243 9.59 16.23 2.44
C ASP A 243 9.97 15.84 3.89
N GLY A 244 9.48 16.60 4.87
CA GLY A 244 9.79 16.44 6.29
C GLY A 244 11.10 17.12 6.75
N ILE A 245 11.94 17.55 5.81
CA ILE A 245 13.21 18.28 6.06
C ILE A 245 13.06 19.74 5.64
N THR A 246 12.39 19.98 4.52
CA THR A 246 12.04 21.31 4.03
C THR A 246 10.52 21.44 3.96
N ASP A 247 10.02 22.69 4.06
CA ASP A 247 8.58 22.99 3.96
C ASP A 247 8.08 23.09 2.49
N ASN A 248 8.93 22.77 1.52
CA ASN A 248 8.61 22.90 0.11
C ASN A 248 7.71 21.76 -0.38
N PRO A 249 6.56 22.06 -1.01
CA PRO A 249 5.73 21.04 -1.61
C PRO A 249 6.46 20.27 -2.71
N GLN A 250 6.26 18.95 -2.75
CA GLN A 250 6.89 18.09 -3.74
C GLN A 250 5.89 17.72 -4.85
N ARG A 251 6.17 18.15 -6.07
CA ARG A 251 5.29 17.95 -7.23
C ARG A 251 5.43 16.55 -7.81
N ILE A 252 4.28 15.89 -8.04
CA ILE A 252 4.17 14.70 -8.87
C ILE A 252 3.34 15.05 -10.08
N ALA A 253 3.88 14.86 -11.27
CA ALA A 253 3.23 15.12 -12.54
C ALA A 253 3.15 13.83 -13.36
N VAL A 254 2.06 13.66 -14.11
CA VAL A 254 1.89 12.54 -15.03
C VAL A 254 1.25 12.97 -16.35
N THR A 255 1.71 12.40 -17.43
CA THR A 255 1.09 12.45 -18.75
C THR A 255 0.73 11.04 -19.18
N ILE A 256 -0.55 10.76 -19.35
CA ILE A 256 -1.06 9.47 -19.85
C ILE A 256 -1.42 9.65 -21.31
N ARG A 257 -0.79 8.85 -22.20
CA ARG A 257 -1.07 8.81 -23.63
C ARG A 257 -1.78 7.51 -23.96
N ILE A 258 -3.03 7.59 -24.41
CA ILE A 258 -3.82 6.42 -24.85
C ILE A 258 -3.85 6.40 -26.37
N ARG A 259 -3.35 5.32 -26.96
CA ARG A 259 -3.33 5.12 -28.42
C ARG A 259 -3.35 3.64 -28.77
N ARG A 260 -4.20 3.24 -29.73
CA ARG A 260 -4.25 1.87 -30.26
C ARG A 260 -4.29 0.80 -29.17
N ARG A 261 -5.17 0.95 -28.17
CA ARG A 261 -5.34 0.02 -27.04
C ARG A 261 -4.08 -0.14 -26.16
N LYS A 262 -3.19 0.85 -26.16
CA LYS A 262 -1.98 0.91 -25.33
C LYS A 262 -1.98 2.20 -24.53
N ALA A 263 -1.31 2.17 -23.37
CA ALA A 263 -1.08 3.34 -22.56
C ALA A 263 0.43 3.58 -22.39
N GLU A 264 0.84 4.84 -22.49
CA GLU A 264 2.14 5.29 -21.99
C GLU A 264 1.87 6.23 -20.81
N VAL A 265 2.47 5.92 -19.67
CA VAL A 265 2.34 6.67 -18.42
C VAL A 265 3.69 7.28 -18.11
N ASP A 266 3.81 8.58 -18.31
CA ASP A 266 5.06 9.34 -18.28
C ASP A 266 5.05 10.35 -17.13
N PHE A 267 5.96 10.17 -16.16
CA PHE A 267 6.11 11.01 -14.98
C PHE A 267 7.15 12.13 -15.16
N THR A 268 7.60 12.38 -16.38
CA THR A 268 8.47 13.53 -16.68
C THR A 268 7.81 14.84 -16.22
N GLY A 269 8.57 15.66 -15.49
CA GLY A 269 8.08 16.90 -14.86
C GLY A 269 7.72 16.74 -13.38
N SER A 270 7.84 15.54 -12.81
CA SER A 270 7.85 15.36 -11.35
C SER A 270 9.10 16.00 -10.74
N ALA A 271 9.02 16.39 -9.46
CA ALA A 271 10.13 17.01 -8.73
C ALA A 271 11.38 16.11 -8.74
N PRO A 272 12.58 16.69 -8.67
CA PRO A 272 13.78 15.94 -8.36
C PRO A 272 13.64 15.15 -7.06
N GLN A 273 14.48 14.14 -6.83
CA GLN A 273 14.54 13.49 -5.52
C GLN A 273 14.84 14.51 -4.45
N CYS A 274 14.17 14.41 -3.30
CA CYS A 274 14.23 15.36 -2.20
C CYS A 274 15.15 14.88 -1.08
N ALA A 275 15.45 15.77 -0.13
CA ALA A 275 16.33 15.50 1.00
C ALA A 275 15.70 14.60 2.08
N GLY A 276 14.36 14.49 2.11
CA GLY A 276 13.64 13.68 3.08
C GLY A 276 13.30 12.29 2.58
N SER A 277 12.57 11.51 3.37
CA SER A 277 12.28 10.09 3.13
C SER A 277 11.09 9.80 2.19
N VAL A 278 10.49 10.84 1.57
CA VAL A 278 9.33 10.66 0.69
C VAL A 278 9.68 10.31 -0.76
N ASN A 279 10.92 10.01 -1.06
CA ASN A 279 11.32 9.54 -2.39
C ASN A 279 10.80 8.13 -2.64
N ALA A 280 10.20 7.89 -3.80
CA ALA A 280 9.81 6.56 -4.24
C ALA A 280 10.84 5.97 -5.21
N VAL A 281 10.96 4.65 -5.23
CA VAL A 281 11.72 3.91 -6.24
C VAL A 281 10.83 3.48 -7.40
N ALA A 282 11.41 3.09 -8.53
CA ALA A 282 10.67 2.66 -9.72
C ALA A 282 9.60 1.59 -9.41
N ALA A 283 9.92 0.64 -8.52
CA ALA A 283 9.01 -0.43 -8.14
C ALA A 283 7.69 0.07 -7.53
N ILE A 284 7.74 1.18 -6.78
CA ILE A 284 6.56 1.81 -6.20
C ILE A 284 5.71 2.49 -7.27
N THR A 285 6.35 3.19 -8.20
CA THR A 285 5.67 3.86 -9.31
C THR A 285 4.98 2.84 -10.23
N GLU A 286 5.65 1.73 -10.55
CA GLU A 286 5.07 0.60 -11.29
C GLU A 286 3.86 0.01 -10.55
N SER A 287 3.95 -0.18 -9.23
CA SER A 287 2.83 -0.67 -8.42
C SER A 287 1.63 0.25 -8.44
N ALA A 288 1.84 1.57 -8.34
CA ALA A 288 0.75 2.55 -8.38
C ALA A 288 0.06 2.58 -9.76
N VAL A 289 0.82 2.48 -10.85
CA VAL A 289 0.27 2.36 -12.21
C VAL A 289 -0.50 1.06 -12.34
N PHE A 290 0.09 -0.07 -11.93
CA PHE A 290 -0.58 -1.37 -11.95
C PHE A 290 -1.92 -1.31 -11.23
N TYR A 291 -1.94 -0.78 -10.00
CA TYR A 291 -3.14 -0.64 -9.18
C TYR A 291 -4.22 0.17 -9.89
N VAL A 292 -3.90 1.38 -10.37
CA VAL A 292 -4.90 2.27 -11.01
C VAL A 292 -5.50 1.62 -12.25
N PHE A 293 -4.69 1.04 -13.11
CA PHE A 293 -5.20 0.39 -14.32
C PHE A 293 -5.95 -0.90 -14.02
N ARG A 294 -5.54 -1.66 -12.96
CA ARG A 294 -6.29 -2.82 -12.48
C ARG A 294 -7.69 -2.44 -12.00
N CYS A 295 -7.87 -1.27 -11.37
CA CYS A 295 -9.18 -0.76 -10.95
C CYS A 295 -10.12 -0.41 -12.12
N LEU A 296 -9.63 -0.34 -13.35
CA LEU A 296 -10.47 -0.14 -14.54
C LEU A 296 -11.06 -1.43 -15.10
N LEU A 297 -10.63 -2.59 -14.59
CA LEU A 297 -11.07 -3.91 -14.99
C LEU A 297 -12.13 -4.46 -14.04
N ASP A 298 -12.88 -5.45 -14.53
CA ASP A 298 -13.72 -6.31 -13.70
C ASP A 298 -12.88 -7.07 -12.67
N GLU A 299 -13.43 -7.33 -11.49
CA GLU A 299 -12.77 -8.08 -10.42
C GLU A 299 -12.41 -9.52 -10.82
N GLN A 300 -13.13 -10.12 -11.77
CA GLN A 300 -12.87 -11.48 -12.27
C GLN A 300 -11.56 -11.60 -13.07
N VAL A 301 -11.00 -10.50 -13.54
CA VAL A 301 -9.73 -10.52 -14.28
C VAL A 301 -8.57 -10.70 -13.29
N PRO A 302 -7.72 -11.76 -13.44
CA PRO A 302 -6.66 -12.02 -12.48
C PRO A 302 -5.54 -10.97 -12.55
N ALA A 303 -4.98 -10.64 -11.38
CA ALA A 303 -3.83 -9.74 -11.25
C ALA A 303 -2.53 -10.47 -11.62
N THR A 304 -2.21 -10.52 -12.92
CA THR A 304 -0.99 -11.14 -13.44
C THR A 304 -0.06 -10.10 -14.06
N SER A 305 1.20 -10.46 -14.30
CA SER A 305 2.14 -9.63 -15.07
C SER A 305 1.65 -9.32 -16.49
N GLY A 306 0.67 -10.06 -17.01
CA GLY A 306 0.04 -9.81 -18.31
C GLY A 306 -0.64 -8.45 -18.40
N LEU A 307 -1.21 -7.95 -17.29
CA LEU A 307 -1.90 -6.65 -17.25
C LEU A 307 -1.02 -5.49 -17.69
N MET A 308 0.28 -5.54 -17.41
CA MET A 308 1.22 -4.46 -17.75
C MET A 308 1.77 -4.53 -19.18
N ARG A 309 1.52 -5.61 -19.95
CA ARG A 309 2.04 -5.72 -21.32
C ARG A 309 1.61 -4.58 -22.28
N PRO A 310 0.37 -4.06 -22.24
CA PRO A 310 -0.04 -2.92 -23.07
C PRO A 310 0.26 -1.56 -22.43
N ILE A 311 0.90 -1.51 -21.26
CA ILE A 311 1.20 -0.29 -20.50
C ILE A 311 2.72 -0.10 -20.42
N ARG A 312 3.19 1.06 -20.84
CA ARG A 312 4.57 1.49 -20.68
C ARG A 312 4.66 2.56 -19.62
N VAL A 313 5.51 2.38 -18.62
CA VAL A 313 5.79 3.38 -17.58
C VAL A 313 7.12 4.06 -17.84
N VAL A 314 7.15 5.38 -17.75
CA VAL A 314 8.36 6.21 -17.84
C VAL A 314 8.48 6.99 -16.54
N ALA A 315 9.42 6.60 -15.69
CA ALA A 315 9.75 7.27 -14.44
C ALA A 315 11.21 7.71 -14.50
N PRO A 316 11.50 9.00 -14.75
CA PRO A 316 12.87 9.50 -14.89
C PRO A 316 13.68 9.27 -13.62
N ALA A 317 14.88 8.71 -13.76
CA ALA A 317 15.75 8.43 -12.63
C ALA A 317 16.28 9.74 -11.98
N GLY A 318 16.38 9.76 -10.64
CA GLY A 318 16.77 10.94 -9.87
C GLY A 318 15.60 11.90 -9.59
N THR A 319 14.36 11.43 -9.79
CA THR A 319 13.14 12.15 -9.41
C THR A 319 12.50 11.50 -8.17
N ILE A 320 11.55 12.22 -7.55
CA ILE A 320 10.79 11.73 -6.40
C ILE A 320 10.01 10.42 -6.66
N VAL A 321 9.77 10.08 -7.92
CA VAL A 321 9.06 8.85 -8.34
C VAL A 321 10.02 7.73 -8.78
N ASN A 322 11.33 8.01 -8.87
CA ASN A 322 12.38 7.04 -9.19
C ASN A 322 13.74 7.54 -8.68
N ALA A 323 13.89 7.54 -7.39
CA ALA A 323 15.08 8.03 -6.71
C ALA A 323 16.30 7.14 -6.93
N ARG A 324 17.47 7.73 -6.79
CA ARG A 324 18.78 7.07 -6.80
C ARG A 324 19.37 7.01 -5.40
N LEU A 325 20.17 5.98 -5.16
CA LEU A 325 20.99 5.87 -3.97
C LEU A 325 21.82 7.16 -3.75
N PRO A 326 22.00 7.65 -2.53
CA PRO A 326 21.61 7.08 -1.24
C PRO A 326 20.29 7.63 -0.67
N ALA A 327 19.36 8.15 -1.49
CA ALA A 327 18.14 8.78 -1.02
C ALA A 327 17.36 7.89 -0.02
N ALA A 328 16.77 8.50 1.01
CA ALA A 328 15.83 7.85 1.90
C ALA A 328 14.48 7.64 1.21
N VAL A 329 13.83 6.48 1.39
CA VAL A 329 12.67 6.05 0.59
C VAL A 329 11.51 5.45 1.41
N ALA A 330 11.61 5.39 2.73
CA ALA A 330 10.56 4.78 3.58
C ALA A 330 9.20 5.46 3.37
N GLY A 331 9.16 6.78 3.33
CA GLY A 331 7.97 7.57 3.05
C GLY A 331 7.46 7.47 1.61
N GLY A 332 8.33 7.12 0.67
CA GLY A 332 7.97 6.91 -0.73
C GLY A 332 7.01 5.74 -0.92
N ASN A 333 7.24 4.66 -0.18
CA ASN A 333 6.37 3.47 -0.19
C ASN A 333 4.95 3.77 0.30
N VAL A 334 4.78 4.72 1.20
CA VAL A 334 3.51 4.97 1.89
C VAL A 334 2.84 6.29 1.45
N GLU A 335 3.55 7.41 1.42
CA GLU A 335 2.95 8.72 1.14
C GLU A 335 2.99 9.07 -0.35
N THR A 336 4.16 8.88 -0.99
CA THR A 336 4.32 9.16 -2.42
C THR A 336 3.53 8.19 -3.28
N SER A 337 3.45 6.92 -2.90
CA SER A 337 2.63 5.92 -3.59
C SER A 337 1.16 6.33 -3.64
N GLN A 338 0.59 6.79 -2.52
CA GLN A 338 -0.78 7.30 -2.44
C GLN A 338 -0.97 8.52 -3.35
N ARG A 339 0.03 9.42 -3.38
CA ARG A 339 -0.04 10.61 -4.21
C ARG A 339 0.08 10.32 -5.70
N ILE A 340 0.90 9.32 -6.09
CA ILE A 340 0.99 8.84 -7.47
C ILE A 340 -0.40 8.34 -7.93
N VAL A 341 -1.11 7.57 -7.10
CA VAL A 341 -2.46 7.09 -7.40
C VAL A 341 -3.43 8.25 -7.60
N ASP A 342 -3.48 9.22 -6.67
CA ASP A 342 -4.32 10.42 -6.78
C ASP A 342 -4.02 11.19 -8.09
N THR A 343 -2.73 11.32 -8.45
CA THR A 343 -2.29 12.03 -9.67
C THR A 343 -2.74 11.30 -10.94
N LEU A 344 -2.62 9.97 -10.97
CA LEU A 344 -3.10 9.14 -12.08
C LEU A 344 -4.62 9.23 -12.25
N LEU A 345 -5.36 9.10 -11.15
CA LEU A 345 -6.83 9.23 -11.16
C LEU A 345 -7.25 10.62 -11.63
N ARG A 346 -6.55 11.68 -11.19
CA ARG A 346 -6.81 13.04 -11.65
C ARG A 346 -6.57 13.22 -13.16
N ALA A 347 -5.56 12.59 -13.73
CA ALA A 347 -5.33 12.57 -15.16
C ALA A 347 -6.47 11.84 -15.90
N LEU A 348 -6.83 10.63 -15.43
CA LEU A 348 -7.89 9.80 -16.00
C LEU A 348 -9.28 10.43 -15.87
N SER A 349 -9.53 11.26 -14.85
CA SER A 349 -10.81 11.97 -14.71
C SER A 349 -11.12 12.91 -15.87
N ARG A 350 -10.11 13.32 -16.64
CA ARG A 350 -10.26 14.11 -17.86
C ARG A 350 -10.66 13.26 -19.07
N ALA A 351 -10.33 11.99 -19.04
CA ALA A 351 -10.67 11.03 -20.10
C ALA A 351 -12.03 10.38 -19.87
N ILE A 352 -12.27 9.91 -18.65
CA ILE A 352 -13.43 9.10 -18.25
C ILE A 352 -14.05 9.61 -16.93
N PRO A 353 -14.54 10.88 -16.88
CA PRO A 353 -15.01 11.53 -15.65
C PRO A 353 -16.12 10.76 -14.94
N SER A 354 -16.94 10.00 -15.69
CA SER A 354 -18.03 9.19 -15.14
C SER A 354 -17.59 7.89 -14.46
N ARG A 355 -16.27 7.58 -14.44
CA ARG A 355 -15.72 6.36 -13.84
C ARG A 355 -14.73 6.65 -12.71
N ILE A 356 -14.26 7.89 -12.57
CA ILE A 356 -13.18 8.23 -11.64
C ILE A 356 -13.73 8.91 -10.39
N PRO A 357 -13.38 8.42 -9.19
CA PRO A 357 -13.74 9.06 -7.92
C PRO A 357 -12.87 10.29 -7.64
N ALA A 358 -13.33 11.14 -6.71
CA ALA A 358 -12.52 12.18 -6.09
C ALA A 358 -11.37 11.56 -5.25
N ALA A 359 -10.42 12.40 -4.82
CA ALA A 359 -9.28 11.92 -4.03
C ALA A 359 -9.75 11.28 -2.71
N SER A 360 -9.17 10.14 -2.37
CA SER A 360 -9.25 9.57 -1.04
C SER A 360 -8.34 10.35 -0.07
N GLN A 361 -8.25 9.93 1.19
CA GLN A 361 -7.40 10.58 2.21
C GLN A 361 -5.97 10.89 1.73
N GLY A 362 -5.41 10.10 0.79
CA GLY A 362 -4.15 10.37 0.10
C GLY A 362 -2.90 10.32 0.99
N THR A 363 -2.95 9.59 2.10
CA THR A 363 -1.87 9.36 3.07
C THR A 363 -2.14 8.07 3.82
N MET A 364 -1.12 7.37 4.27
CA MET A 364 -1.30 6.19 5.13
C MET A 364 -1.34 6.53 6.62
N ASN A 365 -1.05 7.80 6.99
CA ASN A 365 -1.03 8.27 8.37
C ASN A 365 -0.22 7.35 9.29
N ASN A 366 1.05 7.15 8.95
CA ASN A 366 1.92 6.20 9.64
C ASN A 366 2.27 6.70 11.03
N LEU A 367 2.14 5.81 12.01
CA LEU A 367 2.57 6.01 13.39
C LEU A 367 3.54 4.89 13.75
N THR A 368 4.74 5.24 14.17
CA THR A 368 5.72 4.32 14.76
C THR A 368 5.97 4.70 16.20
N PHE A 369 6.21 3.72 17.03
CA PHE A 369 6.71 3.95 18.37
C PHE A 369 7.52 2.76 18.88
N GLY A 370 8.51 3.06 19.75
CA GLY A 370 9.31 2.02 20.35
C GLY A 370 10.17 2.54 21.49
N GLY A 371 10.82 1.61 22.16
CA GLY A 371 11.63 1.90 23.34
C GLY A 371 11.84 0.67 24.21
N THR A 372 11.87 0.88 25.52
CA THR A 372 12.07 -0.17 26.53
C THR A 372 10.86 -0.22 27.46
N ASP A 373 10.21 -1.39 27.55
CA ASP A 373 9.06 -1.57 28.44
C ASP A 373 9.53 -1.88 29.87
N THR A 374 9.61 -0.85 30.70
CA THR A 374 10.01 -0.98 32.11
C THR A 374 9.04 -1.82 32.95
N ARG A 375 7.83 -2.07 32.48
CA ARG A 375 6.83 -2.94 33.14
C ARG A 375 7.11 -4.43 32.93
N ARG A 376 7.98 -4.77 31.93
CA ARG A 376 8.28 -6.14 31.51
C ARG A 376 9.80 -6.39 31.45
N GLY A 377 10.49 -6.09 32.56
CA GLY A 377 11.92 -6.40 32.68
C GLY A 377 12.80 -5.67 31.66
N ASN A 378 12.43 -4.46 31.27
CA ASN A 378 13.15 -3.65 30.26
C ASN A 378 13.21 -4.31 28.87
N ALA A 379 12.18 -5.09 28.50
CA ALA A 379 12.12 -5.67 27.16
C ALA A 379 12.02 -4.58 26.07
N PRO A 380 12.80 -4.66 24.99
CA PRO A 380 12.65 -3.74 23.87
C PRO A 380 11.33 -3.97 23.16
N PHE A 381 10.74 -2.91 22.63
CA PHE A 381 9.55 -2.98 21.77
C PHE A 381 9.66 -2.02 20.58
N ALA A 382 9.05 -2.40 19.49
CA ALA A 382 8.86 -1.56 18.32
C ALA A 382 7.51 -1.87 17.67
N TYR A 383 6.77 -0.84 17.29
CA TYR A 383 5.46 -0.95 16.67
C TYR A 383 5.34 0.02 15.49
N TYR A 384 4.56 -0.39 14.50
CA TYR A 384 4.20 0.42 13.34
C TYR A 384 2.73 0.18 13.00
N GLU A 385 2.00 1.25 12.68
CA GLU A 385 0.67 1.15 12.08
C GLU A 385 0.41 2.23 11.04
N THR A 386 -0.45 1.89 10.08
CA THR A 386 -1.15 2.85 9.22
C THR A 386 -2.53 3.10 9.79
N ILE A 387 -3.07 4.31 9.60
CA ILE A 387 -4.41 4.67 10.11
C ILE A 387 -5.30 5.04 8.92
N ALA A 388 -6.47 4.41 8.84
CA ALA A 388 -7.46 4.64 7.79
C ALA A 388 -8.02 6.06 7.81
N GLY A 389 -8.65 6.49 6.71
CA GLY A 389 -9.32 7.78 6.58
C GLY A 389 -10.54 7.71 5.67
N GLY A 390 -10.97 8.83 5.14
CA GLY A 390 -12.11 8.87 4.22
C GLY A 390 -11.73 8.53 2.79
N THR A 391 -12.53 7.74 2.07
CA THR A 391 -12.37 7.55 0.64
C THR A 391 -13.05 8.67 -0.15
N GLY A 392 -12.56 8.95 -1.36
CA GLY A 392 -13.22 9.88 -2.28
C GLY A 392 -14.59 9.37 -2.71
N ALA A 393 -15.55 10.28 -2.86
CA ALA A 393 -16.83 9.95 -3.48
C ALA A 393 -16.67 9.71 -4.97
N GLY A 394 -17.51 8.84 -5.52
CA GLY A 394 -17.52 8.50 -6.93
C GLY A 394 -18.81 8.89 -7.67
N PRO A 395 -18.84 8.67 -8.99
CA PRO A 395 -20.06 8.81 -9.77
C PRO A 395 -21.09 7.79 -9.28
N GLY A 396 -22.15 8.27 -8.62
CA GLY A 396 -23.25 7.42 -8.15
C GLY A 396 -23.13 6.92 -6.71
N CYS A 397 -22.01 7.15 -5.99
CA CYS A 397 -21.82 6.68 -4.63
C CYS A 397 -21.06 7.66 -3.75
N GLY A 398 -21.40 7.69 -2.46
CA GLY A 398 -20.61 8.36 -1.42
C GLY A 398 -19.29 7.65 -1.15
N GLY A 399 -18.32 8.37 -0.60
CA GLY A 399 -17.09 7.79 -0.07
C GLY A 399 -17.36 7.00 1.22
N ALA A 400 -16.56 5.96 1.46
CA ALA A 400 -16.60 5.17 2.69
C ALA A 400 -15.83 5.86 3.81
N ASP A 401 -16.39 5.83 5.01
CA ASP A 401 -15.76 6.35 6.21
C ASP A 401 -14.70 5.38 6.72
N ALA A 402 -13.62 5.93 7.31
CA ALA A 402 -12.65 5.16 8.10
C ALA A 402 -12.10 3.91 7.37
N THR A 403 -11.78 4.02 6.09
CA THR A 403 -11.36 2.91 5.23
C THR A 403 -9.93 3.11 4.73
N HIS A 404 -9.12 2.05 4.77
CA HIS A 404 -7.85 2.02 4.03
C HIS A 404 -8.14 2.06 2.53
N SER A 405 -7.34 2.82 1.78
CA SER A 405 -7.59 3.03 0.35
C SER A 405 -6.31 2.95 -0.47
N HIS A 406 -6.48 2.69 -1.77
CA HIS A 406 -5.43 2.67 -2.78
C HIS A 406 -4.31 1.68 -2.46
N MET A 407 -3.12 2.17 -2.06
CA MET A 407 -1.91 1.36 -1.94
C MET A 407 -1.85 0.55 -0.64
N THR A 408 -2.81 0.73 0.29
CA THR A 408 -2.87 0.00 1.56
C THR A 408 -4.22 -0.71 1.74
N ASN A 409 -4.16 -1.93 2.28
CA ASN A 409 -5.31 -2.78 2.64
C ASN A 409 -5.09 -3.43 4.01
N THR A 410 -4.31 -2.79 4.88
CA THR A 410 -4.04 -3.28 6.22
C THR A 410 -5.27 -3.14 7.12
N LEU A 411 -5.23 -3.83 8.27
CA LEU A 411 -6.11 -3.59 9.40
C LEU A 411 -5.34 -2.84 10.48
N ASN A 412 -6.03 -2.23 11.44
CA ASN A 412 -5.40 -1.80 12.69
C ASN A 412 -5.36 -2.97 13.67
N THR A 413 -4.32 -3.02 14.50
CA THR A 413 -4.25 -3.98 15.60
C THR A 413 -5.43 -3.77 16.54
N PRO A 414 -6.18 -4.82 16.91
CA PRO A 414 -7.25 -4.71 17.92
C PRO A 414 -6.74 -4.04 19.19
N VAL A 415 -7.58 -3.20 19.82
CA VAL A 415 -7.20 -2.39 20.98
C VAL A 415 -6.68 -3.25 22.10
N GLU A 416 -7.34 -4.38 22.37
CA GLU A 416 -6.99 -5.33 23.42
C GLU A 416 -5.59 -5.95 23.19
N VAL A 417 -5.28 -6.33 21.95
CA VAL A 417 -3.97 -6.87 21.59
C VAL A 417 -2.90 -5.78 21.71
N LEU A 418 -3.20 -4.55 21.21
CA LEU A 418 -2.27 -3.43 21.27
C LEU A 418 -1.88 -3.09 22.71
N GLU A 419 -2.87 -2.94 23.61
CA GLU A 419 -2.67 -2.61 25.02
C GLU A 419 -2.03 -3.76 25.82
N HIS A 420 -2.30 -5.00 25.41
CA HIS A 420 -1.69 -6.17 26.03
C HIS A 420 -0.21 -6.31 25.65
N VAL A 421 0.14 -6.12 24.37
CA VAL A 421 1.51 -6.36 23.87
C VAL A 421 2.41 -5.16 24.16
N TYR A 422 1.94 -3.93 23.97
CA TYR A 422 2.74 -2.71 24.03
C TYR A 422 2.41 -1.84 25.25
N PRO A 423 3.36 -0.98 25.70
CA PRO A 423 3.15 -0.08 26.83
C PRO A 423 2.35 1.17 26.43
N VAL A 424 1.17 0.96 25.90
CA VAL A 424 0.26 2.03 25.44
C VAL A 424 -1.16 1.81 25.92
N ARG A 425 -1.98 2.87 25.85
CA ARG A 425 -3.43 2.81 26.04
C ARG A 425 -4.14 3.62 24.97
N VAL A 426 -5.13 3.04 24.32
CA VAL A 426 -6.00 3.74 23.38
C VAL A 426 -7.03 4.55 24.13
N GLN A 427 -6.96 5.88 24.04
CA GLN A 427 -7.89 6.80 24.68
C GLN A 427 -9.13 7.04 23.82
N ARG A 428 -8.95 7.02 22.49
CA ARG A 428 -10.02 7.24 21.54
C ARG A 428 -9.73 6.55 20.22
N TYR A 429 -10.75 5.93 19.64
CA TYR A 429 -10.75 5.42 18.28
C TYR A 429 -12.15 5.61 17.71
N ALA A 430 -12.36 6.63 16.88
CA ALA A 430 -13.69 7.06 16.45
C ALA A 430 -13.64 7.68 15.05
N ILE A 431 -14.79 7.70 14.37
CA ILE A 431 -14.95 8.42 13.10
C ILE A 431 -14.88 9.94 13.35
N ARG A 432 -14.05 10.63 12.57
CA ARG A 432 -13.93 12.09 12.54
C ARG A 432 -15.07 12.68 11.72
N ARG A 433 -16.21 12.86 12.34
CA ARG A 433 -17.43 13.35 11.69
C ARG A 433 -17.21 14.67 10.93
N ALA A 434 -17.90 14.82 9.77
CA ALA A 434 -17.87 16.00 8.90
C ALA A 434 -16.50 16.35 8.27
N SER A 435 -15.57 15.40 8.21
CA SER A 435 -14.29 15.60 7.52
C SER A 435 -14.35 15.30 6.01
N GLY A 436 -15.33 14.52 5.54
CA GLY A 436 -15.56 14.27 4.12
C GLY A 436 -16.05 15.50 3.36
N GLY A 437 -15.53 15.70 2.13
CA GLY A 437 -15.88 16.81 1.24
C GLY A 437 -17.36 16.77 0.81
N ARG A 438 -17.99 17.95 0.70
CA ARG A 438 -19.38 18.08 0.25
C ARG A 438 -19.45 17.89 -1.27
N GLY A 439 -20.59 17.37 -1.74
CA GLY A 439 -20.88 17.16 -3.15
C GLY A 439 -22.28 16.59 -3.31
N ARG A 440 -22.69 16.31 -4.55
CA ARG A 440 -23.87 15.48 -4.81
C ARG A 440 -23.72 14.12 -4.10
N PHE A 441 -22.49 13.59 -4.13
CA PHE A 441 -22.05 12.47 -3.33
C PHE A 441 -20.95 12.96 -2.39
N ARG A 442 -21.12 12.72 -1.09
CA ARG A 442 -20.20 13.19 -0.07
C ARG A 442 -19.01 12.26 0.04
N GLY A 443 -17.80 12.79 0.21
CA GLY A 443 -16.60 12.02 0.58
C GLY A 443 -16.73 11.39 1.96
N GLY A 444 -16.03 10.30 2.17
CA GLY A 444 -15.99 9.57 3.45
C GLY A 444 -15.28 10.36 4.55
N ASP A 445 -15.63 10.09 5.79
CA ASP A 445 -15.03 10.70 6.96
C ASP A 445 -13.74 9.98 7.40
N GLY A 446 -12.81 10.71 7.96
CA GLY A 446 -11.57 10.19 8.56
C GLY A 446 -11.77 9.59 9.95
N ILE A 447 -10.64 9.39 10.65
CA ILE A 447 -10.57 8.81 12.00
C ILE A 447 -9.94 9.82 12.96
N VAL A 448 -10.36 9.75 14.23
CA VAL A 448 -9.64 10.28 15.39
C VAL A 448 -9.08 9.11 16.16
N ARG A 449 -7.75 9.05 16.30
CA ARG A 449 -7.04 8.03 17.07
C ARG A 449 -6.16 8.71 18.12
N GLU A 450 -6.38 8.37 19.40
CA GLU A 450 -5.60 8.88 20.52
C GLU A 450 -4.96 7.71 21.25
N ILE A 451 -3.63 7.77 21.38
CA ILE A 451 -2.83 6.73 22.05
C ILE A 451 -1.99 7.39 23.14
N LYS A 452 -2.14 6.90 24.38
CA LYS A 452 -1.34 7.32 25.54
C LYS A 452 -0.13 6.40 25.69
N MET A 453 1.07 6.98 25.77
CA MET A 453 2.31 6.27 26.08
C MET A 453 2.39 6.03 27.60
N LEU A 454 2.62 4.78 28.01
CA LEU A 454 2.71 4.40 29.44
C LEU A 454 4.14 4.41 29.96
N VAL A 455 5.14 4.43 29.06
CA VAL A 455 6.57 4.53 29.34
C VAL A 455 7.18 5.60 28.44
N PRO A 456 8.39 6.11 28.74
CA PRO A 456 9.13 6.96 27.80
C PRO A 456 9.33 6.24 26.46
N THR A 457 8.94 6.88 25.36
CA THR A 457 8.80 6.22 24.05
C THR A 457 9.34 7.12 22.94
N GLN A 458 10.13 6.57 22.03
CA GLN A 458 10.48 7.21 20.78
C GLN A 458 9.29 7.09 19.82
N VAL A 459 8.84 8.20 19.25
CA VAL A 459 7.67 8.25 18.36
C VAL A 459 8.06 8.86 17.03
N GLY A 460 7.58 8.23 15.95
CA GLY A 460 7.64 8.76 14.60
C GLY A 460 6.24 8.92 14.01
N VAL A 461 6.00 10.05 13.37
CA VAL A 461 4.81 10.31 12.56
C VAL A 461 5.26 10.60 11.15
N LEU A 462 4.71 9.86 10.19
CA LEU A 462 4.96 10.07 8.77
C LEU A 462 3.62 10.11 8.06
N SER A 463 3.18 11.32 7.72
CA SER A 463 1.84 11.55 7.15
C SER A 463 1.86 12.72 6.18
N ASP A 464 0.81 12.83 5.38
CA ASP A 464 0.64 13.89 4.39
C ASP A 464 -0.80 14.43 4.43
N ARG A 465 -1.20 15.32 3.52
CA ARG A 465 -2.53 15.94 3.52
C ARG A 465 -2.82 16.71 4.83
N ARG A 466 -1.82 17.38 5.38
CA ARG A 466 -1.94 18.29 6.54
C ARG A 466 -2.04 19.76 6.14
N LYS A 467 -1.60 20.07 4.90
CA LYS A 467 -1.65 21.40 4.27
C LYS A 467 -2.55 21.38 3.03
N ILE A 468 -2.35 20.43 2.14
CA ILE A 468 -3.03 20.31 0.84
C ILE A 468 -4.18 19.29 0.97
N PRO A 469 -5.45 19.70 0.85
CA PRO A 469 -6.58 18.81 1.06
C PRO A 469 -6.76 17.79 -0.07
N PRO A 470 -7.38 16.62 0.20
CA PRO A 470 -7.85 15.71 -0.84
C PRO A 470 -8.86 16.40 -1.76
N TYR A 471 -8.59 16.44 -3.07
CA TYR A 471 -9.43 17.18 -4.02
C TYR A 471 -10.81 16.55 -4.24
N GLY A 472 -11.83 17.40 -4.42
CA GLY A 472 -13.13 16.99 -4.96
C GLY A 472 -13.11 16.94 -6.48
N LEU A 473 -14.10 16.27 -7.10
CA LEU A 473 -14.27 16.20 -8.54
C LEU A 473 -15.67 16.63 -8.99
N SER A 474 -15.78 17.03 -10.25
CA SER A 474 -17.06 17.37 -10.89
C SER A 474 -17.90 18.41 -10.14
N GLY A 475 -17.26 19.35 -9.43
CA GLY A 475 -17.92 20.37 -8.60
C GLY A 475 -18.11 19.98 -7.13
N GLY A 476 -17.62 18.82 -6.71
CA GLY A 476 -17.52 18.47 -5.29
C GLY A 476 -16.41 19.23 -4.57
N SER A 477 -16.57 19.45 -3.27
CA SER A 477 -15.60 20.14 -2.43
C SER A 477 -14.48 19.19 -1.98
N PRO A 478 -13.28 19.71 -1.66
CA PRO A 478 -12.22 18.92 -1.07
C PRO A 478 -12.62 18.37 0.30
N GLY A 479 -11.98 17.26 0.72
CA GLY A 479 -12.05 16.73 2.08
C GLY A 479 -11.26 17.60 3.05
N ALA A 480 -11.53 17.48 4.36
CA ALA A 480 -10.76 18.18 5.38
C ALA A 480 -9.36 17.59 5.50
N VAL A 481 -8.36 18.44 5.69
CA VAL A 481 -6.98 18.02 5.97
C VAL A 481 -6.87 17.31 7.32
N GLY A 482 -5.87 16.44 7.47
CA GLY A 482 -5.54 15.77 8.72
C GLY A 482 -4.84 16.69 9.73
N ARG A 483 -4.70 16.21 10.97
CA ARG A 483 -3.97 16.90 12.05
C ARG A 483 -3.25 15.90 12.93
N ASN A 484 -2.08 16.30 13.43
CA ASN A 484 -1.30 15.54 14.40
C ASN A 484 -1.04 16.45 15.60
N GLU A 485 -1.30 15.96 16.82
CA GLU A 485 -1.21 16.77 18.04
C GLU A 485 -0.72 15.94 19.22
N ILE A 486 0.01 16.56 20.14
CA ILE A 486 0.16 16.06 21.51
C ILE A 486 -0.95 16.70 22.33
N VAL A 487 -1.83 15.88 22.90
CA VAL A 487 -2.89 16.35 23.78
C VAL A 487 -2.31 16.53 25.17
N GLU A 488 -2.33 17.75 25.68
CA GLU A 488 -1.94 17.99 27.07
C GLU A 488 -3.01 17.44 28.02
N PRO A 489 -2.61 16.86 29.18
CA PRO A 489 -3.56 16.42 30.17
C PRO A 489 -4.42 17.61 30.61
N ALA A 490 -5.74 17.46 30.50
CA ALA A 490 -6.67 18.48 30.96
C ALA A 490 -6.37 18.77 32.45
N ARG A 491 -6.03 20.00 32.78
CA ARG A 491 -6.18 20.49 34.15
C ARG A 491 -7.63 20.27 34.51
N ASP A 492 -7.89 19.58 35.63
CA ASP A 492 -9.16 18.96 36.00
C ASP A 492 -10.30 19.99 36.18
N THR A 493 -10.82 20.55 35.10
CA THR A 493 -11.97 21.42 35.10
C THR A 493 -13.06 20.87 34.19
N ARG A 494 -14.30 20.85 34.67
CA ARG A 494 -15.51 20.37 33.98
C ARG A 494 -15.70 21.01 32.58
N ALA A 495 -15.17 22.22 32.38
CA ALA A 495 -15.17 22.95 31.09
C ALA A 495 -14.20 22.38 30.07
N ALA A 496 -13.06 21.76 30.47
CA ALA A 496 -12.10 21.15 29.58
C ALA A 496 -12.58 19.84 28.95
N ARG A 497 -13.56 19.17 29.57
CA ARG A 497 -14.17 17.93 29.06
C ARG A 497 -15.15 18.17 27.89
N GLN A 498 -15.68 19.38 27.73
CA GLN A 498 -16.67 19.73 26.70
C GLN A 498 -16.08 20.40 25.46
N LYS A 499 -14.96 21.14 25.58
CA LYS A 499 -14.24 21.76 24.47
C LYS A 499 -12.85 21.15 24.44
N GLY A 500 -12.60 20.16 23.63
CA GLY A 500 -11.30 19.48 23.54
C GLY A 500 -10.12 20.42 23.83
N VAL A 501 -9.23 20.01 24.76
CA VAL A 501 -8.03 20.81 25.10
C VAL A 501 -7.22 20.99 23.85
N PRO A 502 -6.82 22.22 23.44
CA PRO A 502 -5.94 22.45 22.32
C PRO A 502 -4.61 21.73 22.58
N GLY A 503 -4.28 20.76 21.76
CA GLY A 503 -2.99 20.09 21.84
C GLY A 503 -1.89 20.89 21.16
N ARG A 504 -0.63 20.60 21.50
CA ARG A 504 0.52 21.10 20.77
C ARG A 504 0.54 20.43 19.40
N ARG A 505 0.42 21.22 18.33
CA ARG A 505 0.43 20.73 16.96
C ARG A 505 1.80 20.13 16.60
N LEU A 506 1.78 18.98 15.97
CA LEU A 506 2.93 18.31 15.39
C LEU A 506 3.00 18.55 13.88
N ALA A 507 4.20 18.48 13.32
CA ALA A 507 4.41 18.50 11.87
C ALA A 507 3.78 17.25 11.21
N SER A 508 3.60 17.31 9.89
CA SER A 508 3.14 16.19 9.06
C SER A 508 4.07 14.98 9.19
N LYS A 509 5.38 15.25 9.29
CA LYS A 509 6.47 14.28 9.41
C LYS A 509 7.36 14.74 10.55
N CYS A 510 7.50 13.93 11.59
CA CYS A 510 8.34 14.28 12.76
C CYS A 510 8.73 13.05 13.56
N ASN A 511 9.89 13.17 14.24
CA ASN A 511 10.36 12.23 15.24
C ASN A 511 10.53 12.98 16.57
N PHE A 512 10.13 12.37 17.68
CA PHE A 512 10.30 12.97 19.00
C PHE A 512 10.30 11.92 20.11
N HIS A 513 10.80 12.30 21.28
CA HIS A 513 10.68 11.51 22.50
C HIS A 513 9.42 11.95 23.27
N ALA A 514 8.56 10.99 23.56
CA ALA A 514 7.33 11.16 24.33
C ALA A 514 7.58 10.66 25.76
N PRO A 515 7.55 11.51 26.79
CA PRO A 515 7.52 11.08 28.19
C PRO A 515 6.32 10.17 28.47
N ALA A 516 6.42 9.35 29.52
CA ALA A 516 5.27 8.60 30.01
C ALA A 516 4.08 9.54 30.31
N GLY A 517 2.87 9.10 29.92
CA GLY A 517 1.65 9.91 30.05
C GLY A 517 1.31 10.75 28.85
N THR A 518 2.24 10.94 27.89
CA THR A 518 1.96 11.68 26.63
C THR A 518 0.84 11.02 25.85
N VAL A 519 -0.14 11.82 25.40
CA VAL A 519 -1.22 11.37 24.50
C VAL A 519 -1.00 11.95 23.12
N ILE A 520 -0.89 11.09 22.13
CA ILE A 520 -0.75 11.44 20.71
C ILE A 520 -2.13 11.31 20.07
N ARG A 521 -2.60 12.40 19.44
CA ARG A 521 -3.83 12.43 18.66
C ARG A 521 -3.48 12.56 17.19
N ILE A 522 -4.03 11.65 16.38
CA ILE A 522 -3.99 11.71 14.92
C ILE A 522 -5.43 11.80 14.41
N GLU A 523 -5.72 12.89 13.71
CA GLU A 523 -6.97 13.09 12.97
C GLU A 523 -6.66 12.89 11.49
N THR A 524 -7.21 11.84 10.88
CA THR A 524 -6.94 11.53 9.48
C THR A 524 -7.81 12.37 8.55
N PRO A 525 -7.38 12.60 7.28
CA PRO A 525 -8.17 13.36 6.31
C PRO A 525 -9.48 12.66 5.94
N GLY A 526 -10.48 13.45 5.57
CA GLY A 526 -11.65 12.95 4.83
C GLY A 526 -11.36 12.85 3.34
N GLY A 527 -12.16 12.09 2.59
CA GLY A 527 -12.11 12.02 1.14
C GLY A 527 -12.81 13.22 0.48
N GLY A 528 -12.47 13.50 -0.78
CA GLY A 528 -13.12 14.55 -1.60
C GLY A 528 -14.56 14.19 -1.97
N GLY A 529 -15.44 15.20 -2.11
CA GLY A 529 -16.80 15.06 -2.63
C GLY A 529 -16.83 14.96 -4.15
N TRP A 530 -17.91 14.42 -4.69
CA TRP A 530 -18.12 14.29 -6.13
C TRP A 530 -19.42 14.91 -6.58
N GLY A 531 -19.37 15.68 -7.67
CA GLY A 531 -20.54 16.36 -8.24
C GLY A 531 -20.95 17.62 -7.46
N ALA A 532 -21.53 18.59 -8.15
CA ALA A 532 -22.02 19.81 -7.52
C ALA A 532 -23.19 19.52 -6.57
N VAL A 533 -23.24 20.20 -5.44
CA VAL A 533 -24.40 20.19 -4.53
C VAL A 533 -25.58 20.86 -5.24
N GLU A 534 -26.70 20.17 -5.40
CA GLU A 534 -27.91 20.78 -5.95
C GLU A 534 -28.37 21.90 -5.00
N SER A 535 -28.41 23.14 -5.48
CA SER A 535 -28.93 24.25 -4.68
C SER A 535 -30.41 24.04 -4.40
N LYS A 536 -30.84 24.19 -3.15
CA LYS A 536 -32.27 24.11 -2.73
C LYS A 536 -33.21 24.97 -3.58
N THR A 537 -32.67 25.98 -4.26
CA THR A 537 -33.37 26.87 -5.20
C THR A 537 -33.77 26.15 -6.50
N ARG A 538 -32.97 25.19 -7.00
CA ARG A 538 -33.29 24.36 -8.17
C ARG A 538 -34.38 23.33 -7.86
N GLU A 539 -34.37 22.77 -6.66
CA GLU A 539 -35.42 21.82 -6.22
C GLU A 539 -36.77 22.50 -6.05
N LYS A 540 -36.78 23.73 -5.50
CA LYS A 540 -38.00 24.56 -5.42
C LYS A 540 -38.50 24.95 -6.83
N LYS A 541 -37.63 25.24 -7.78
CA LYS A 541 -38.02 25.52 -9.19
C LYS A 541 -38.53 24.28 -9.90
N LYS A 542 -37.91 23.10 -9.73
CA LYS A 542 -38.39 21.83 -10.28
C LYS A 542 -39.74 21.41 -9.68
N LYS A 543 -39.94 21.54 -8.36
CA LYS A 543 -41.23 21.29 -7.70
C LYS A 543 -42.31 22.28 -8.14
N LYS A 544 -41.94 23.56 -8.38
CA LYS A 544 -42.88 24.60 -8.91
C LYS A 544 -43.26 24.34 -10.37
N ALA A 545 -42.30 23.93 -11.21
CA ALA A 545 -42.56 23.56 -12.62
C ALA A 545 -43.40 22.28 -12.72
N SER A 546 -43.12 21.27 -11.91
CA SER A 546 -43.93 20.02 -11.86
C SER A 546 -45.35 20.27 -11.34
N LYS A 547 -45.55 21.19 -10.37
CA LYS A 547 -46.88 21.59 -9.93
C LYS A 547 -47.64 22.36 -11.02
N ARG A 548 -46.95 23.22 -11.78
CA ARG A 548 -47.56 23.99 -12.86
C ARG A 548 -48.04 23.11 -14.01
N ASN A 549 -47.20 22.13 -14.43
CA ASN A 549 -47.59 21.16 -15.46
C ASN A 549 -48.70 20.18 -15.02
N ARG A 550 -48.86 19.91 -13.71
CA ARG A 550 -50.01 19.14 -13.19
C ARG A 550 -51.30 19.93 -13.16
N VAL A 551 -51.24 21.25 -12.98
CA VAL A 551 -52.45 22.10 -12.98
C VAL A 551 -52.92 22.36 -14.42
N GLU A 552 -51.99 22.51 -15.36
CA GLU A 552 -52.33 22.67 -16.79
C GLU A 552 -52.88 21.37 -17.43
N ALA A 553 -52.51 20.20 -16.93
CA ALA A 553 -53.04 18.90 -17.38
C ALA A 553 -54.44 18.56 -16.83
N PHE A 554 -54.99 19.33 -15.88
CA PHE A 554 -56.35 19.17 -15.32
C PHE A 554 -57.35 20.23 -15.85
N GLN A 555 -56.91 21.14 -16.70
CA GLN A 555 -57.76 22.22 -17.29
C GLN A 555 -57.90 22.11 -18.81
N GLY A 556 -57.44 21.01 -19.43
CA GLY A 556 -57.59 20.67 -20.84
C GLY A 556 -58.48 19.40 -20.97
#